data_6dd155b98e6d79b5419341912442ae41
#
_entry.id   6dd155b98e6d79b5419341912442ae41
#
_cell.length_a   1.000
_cell.length_b   1.000
_cell.length_c   1.000
_cell.angle_alpha   90.00
_cell.angle_beta   90.00
_cell.angle_gamma   90.00
#
_symmetry.space_group_name_H-M   'P 1'
#
loop_
_entity.id
_entity.type
_entity.pdbx_description
1 polymer ?
#
loop_
_entity_poly.entity_id
_entity_poly.type
_entity_poly.pdbx_seq_one_letter_code
_entity_poly.pdbx_strand_id
1 'polypeptide(L)'
;AVVVALGTPATGVMGNDQPLADKILAAGEASGDRAWQLPLWEEYAHCTKTNFADLANIGGGREAGTITAASFLSNFTKEYKWAHMDIAASAWTGGAKKGGSGRPVPLLAELILKGNL
;
A
#
# COMPACT_ATOMS: atom_id res chain seq x y z
N ALA A 1 -8.43 -6.10 -4.04
CA ALA A 1 -7.19 -6.92 -4.09
C ALA A 1 -6.57 -7.08 -2.70
N VAL A 2 -6.23 -5.99 -2.00
CA VAL A 2 -5.66 -6.07 -0.64
C VAL A 2 -6.62 -6.72 0.35
N VAL A 3 -7.91 -6.54 0.17
CA VAL A 3 -8.95 -7.18 1.01
C VAL A 3 -8.82 -8.71 0.97
N VAL A 4 -8.58 -9.26 -0.22
CA VAL A 4 -8.42 -10.71 -0.39
C VAL A 4 -7.11 -11.20 0.21
N ALA A 5 -6.03 -10.42 0.07
CA ALA A 5 -4.70 -10.82 0.55
C ALA A 5 -4.55 -10.71 2.06
N LEU A 6 -4.98 -9.61 2.65
CA LEU A 6 -4.71 -9.28 4.05
C LEU A 6 -5.98 -9.16 4.92
N GLY A 7 -7.16 -9.12 4.31
CA GLY A 7 -8.39 -8.82 5.04
C GLY A 7 -8.36 -7.39 5.60
N THR A 8 -9.14 -7.15 6.64
CA THR A 8 -9.27 -5.82 7.25
C THR A 8 -8.22 -5.48 8.33
N PRO A 9 -7.46 -6.45 8.91
CA PRO A 9 -6.55 -6.13 10.03
C PRO A 9 -5.35 -5.29 9.66
N ALA A 10 -4.89 -5.30 8.41
CA ALA A 10 -3.64 -4.64 8.04
C ALA A 10 -3.75 -3.86 6.73
N THR A 11 -3.08 -2.71 6.70
CA THR A 11 -2.83 -1.95 5.47
C THR A 11 -1.68 -2.60 4.70
N GLY A 12 -1.82 -2.74 3.38
CA GLY A 12 -0.74 -3.25 2.53
C GLY A 12 0.27 -2.15 2.22
N VAL A 13 1.57 -2.44 2.34
CA VAL A 13 2.64 -1.47 2.09
C VAL A 13 3.60 -2.03 1.03
N MET A 14 3.85 -1.24 0.00
CA MET A 14 4.84 -1.54 -1.04
C MET A 14 5.67 -0.28 -1.30
N GLY A 15 6.96 -0.41 -1.56
CA GLY A 15 7.78 0.77 -1.75
C GLY A 15 9.13 0.48 -2.39
N ASN A 16 9.87 1.55 -2.64
CA ASN A 16 11.19 1.50 -3.26
C ASN A 16 12.34 1.73 -2.27
N ASP A 17 12.04 1.91 -0.99
CA ASP A 17 13.03 2.19 0.04
C ASP A 17 12.72 1.35 1.28
N GLN A 18 13.53 0.34 1.55
CA GLN A 18 13.27 -0.58 2.65
C GLN A 18 13.30 0.10 4.02
N PRO A 19 14.25 1.03 4.31
CA PRO A 19 14.21 1.76 5.57
C PRO A 19 12.90 2.53 5.80
N LEU A 20 12.32 3.11 4.75
CA LEU A 20 11.01 3.78 4.85
C LEU A 20 9.90 2.77 5.16
N ALA A 21 9.88 1.65 4.45
CA ALA A 21 8.91 0.58 4.71
C ALA A 21 9.01 0.08 6.15
N ASP A 22 10.22 -0.16 6.66
CA ASP A 22 10.44 -0.61 8.03
C ASP A 22 9.92 0.39 9.05
N LYS A 23 10.10 1.70 8.82
CA LYS A 23 9.57 2.75 9.68
C LYS A 23 8.04 2.77 9.69
N ILE A 24 7.42 2.56 8.53
CA ILE A 24 5.95 2.48 8.41
C ILE A 24 5.43 1.28 9.19
N LEU A 25 6.05 0.12 9.04
CA LEU A 25 5.64 -1.09 9.77
C LEU A 25 5.78 -0.91 11.28
N ALA A 26 6.89 -0.33 11.74
CA ALA A 26 7.12 -0.04 13.15
C ALA A 26 6.09 0.94 13.72
N ALA A 27 5.74 1.98 12.95
CA ALA A 27 4.69 2.94 13.35
C ALA A 27 3.32 2.26 13.45
N GLY A 28 3.04 1.33 12.55
CA GLY A 28 1.81 0.53 12.60
C GLY A 28 1.72 -0.31 13.86
N GLU A 29 2.80 -0.97 14.24
CA GLU A 29 2.85 -1.77 15.48
C GLU A 29 2.70 -0.87 16.72
N ALA A 30 3.41 0.26 16.77
CA ALA A 30 3.37 1.17 17.91
C ALA A 30 2.00 1.83 18.10
N SER A 31 1.30 2.14 17.01
CA SER A 31 -0.01 2.81 17.06
C SER A 31 -1.19 1.84 17.15
N GLY A 32 -0.98 0.54 17.00
CA GLY A 32 -2.04 -0.44 16.89
C GLY A 32 -2.76 -0.44 15.54
N ASP A 33 -2.28 0.33 14.59
CA ASP A 33 -2.82 0.46 13.23
C ASP A 33 -1.90 -0.28 12.26
N ARG A 34 -1.95 -1.61 12.29
CA ARG A 34 -0.95 -2.48 11.68
C ARG A 34 -0.92 -2.38 10.16
N ALA A 35 0.29 -2.56 9.64
CA ALA A 35 0.56 -2.66 8.22
C ALA A 35 1.40 -3.91 7.94
N TRP A 36 1.37 -4.38 6.71
CA TRP A 36 2.18 -5.53 6.27
C TRP A 36 2.79 -5.23 4.91
N GLN A 37 4.07 -5.54 4.75
CA GLN A 37 4.78 -5.29 3.51
C GLN A 37 4.51 -6.40 2.50
N LEU A 38 4.25 -5.98 1.26
CA LEU A 38 4.15 -6.85 0.10
C LEU A 38 5.29 -6.50 -0.88
N PRO A 39 5.75 -7.47 -1.69
CA PRO A 39 6.88 -7.24 -2.59
C PRO A 39 6.52 -6.30 -3.74
N LEU A 40 7.52 -5.59 -4.26
CA LEU A 40 7.39 -4.74 -5.44
C LEU A 40 8.51 -5.08 -6.43
N TRP A 41 8.52 -6.32 -6.92
CA TRP A 41 9.54 -6.84 -7.81
C TRP A 41 9.28 -6.43 -9.27
N GLU A 42 10.33 -6.42 -10.08
CA GLU A 42 10.23 -6.05 -11.50
C GLU A 42 9.26 -6.92 -12.30
N GLU A 43 9.09 -8.17 -11.91
CA GLU A 43 8.16 -9.09 -12.57
C GLU A 43 6.73 -8.54 -12.60
N TYR A 44 6.35 -7.74 -11.62
CA TYR A 44 5.02 -7.12 -11.56
C TYR A 44 4.87 -5.95 -12.55
N ALA A 45 5.96 -5.37 -13.03
CA ALA A 45 5.92 -4.26 -13.98
C ALA A 45 5.31 -4.69 -15.32
N HIS A 46 5.42 -5.95 -15.69
CA HIS A 46 4.83 -6.47 -16.94
C HIS A 46 3.30 -6.40 -16.92
N CYS A 47 2.67 -6.41 -15.77
CA CYS A 47 1.22 -6.38 -15.64
C CYS A 47 0.60 -5.02 -16.00
N THR A 48 1.41 -3.96 -16.09
CA THR A 48 0.95 -2.60 -16.39
C THR A 48 1.24 -2.15 -17.82
N LYS A 49 1.84 -3.01 -18.64
CA LYS A 49 2.13 -2.69 -20.06
C LYS A 49 0.87 -2.74 -20.90
N THR A 50 0.78 -1.83 -21.87
CA THR A 50 -0.34 -1.72 -22.81
C THR A 50 0.16 -1.31 -24.18
N ASN A 51 -0.59 -1.70 -25.22
CA ASN A 51 -0.29 -1.33 -26.60
C ASN A 51 -0.81 0.05 -27.01
N PHE A 52 -1.64 0.68 -26.18
CA PHE A 52 -2.34 1.92 -26.53
C PHE A 52 -1.91 3.13 -25.69
N ALA A 53 -1.21 2.89 -24.60
CA ALA A 53 -0.67 3.94 -23.72
C ALA A 53 0.68 3.48 -23.21
N ASP A 54 1.46 4.39 -22.62
CA ASP A 54 2.74 4.02 -22.04
C ASP A 54 2.56 3.01 -20.89
N LEU A 55 1.48 3.18 -20.10
CA LEU A 55 1.16 2.32 -18.96
C LEU A 55 -0.35 2.14 -18.82
N ALA A 56 -0.75 0.97 -18.34
CA ALA A 56 -2.11 0.72 -17.86
C ALA A 56 -2.14 0.88 -16.33
N ASN A 57 -3.21 1.49 -15.81
CA ASN A 57 -3.38 1.66 -14.37
C ASN A 57 -4.00 0.44 -13.67
N ILE A 58 -4.47 -0.52 -14.44
CA ILE A 58 -5.00 -1.80 -13.95
C ILE A 58 -4.26 -2.92 -14.66
N GLY A 59 -3.68 -3.85 -13.91
CA GLY A 59 -3.02 -5.03 -14.45
C GLY A 59 -3.99 -5.99 -15.12
N GLY A 60 -3.47 -6.81 -16.02
CA GLY A 60 -4.23 -7.75 -16.84
C GLY A 60 -4.67 -9.01 -16.12
N GLY A 61 -5.42 -8.93 -15.02
CA GLY A 61 -5.91 -10.10 -14.31
C GLY A 61 -6.21 -9.82 -12.84
N ARG A 62 -6.55 -10.88 -12.10
CA ARG A 62 -6.91 -10.81 -10.68
C ARG A 62 -5.72 -10.99 -9.75
N GLU A 63 -4.59 -11.45 -10.28
CA GLU A 63 -3.42 -11.78 -9.50
C GLU A 63 -2.68 -10.53 -9.07
N ALA A 64 -2.23 -10.52 -7.82
CA ALA A 64 -1.38 -9.47 -7.26
C ALA A 64 -1.90 -8.04 -7.49
N GLY A 65 -3.22 -7.82 -7.46
CA GLY A 65 -3.85 -6.55 -7.84
C GLY A 65 -3.34 -5.34 -7.05
N THR A 66 -3.12 -5.46 -5.76
CA THR A 66 -2.56 -4.38 -4.95
C THR A 66 -1.11 -4.08 -5.35
N ILE A 67 -0.33 -5.11 -5.66
CA ILE A 67 1.07 -4.98 -6.08
C ILE A 67 1.14 -4.36 -7.48
N THR A 68 0.29 -4.76 -8.40
CA THR A 68 0.28 -4.17 -9.75
C THR A 68 -0.15 -2.70 -9.72
N ALA A 69 -1.06 -2.32 -8.83
CA ALA A 69 -1.41 -0.92 -8.62
C ALA A 69 -0.21 -0.11 -8.11
N ALA A 70 0.51 -0.62 -7.13
CA ALA A 70 1.74 0.00 -6.64
C ALA A 70 2.83 0.06 -7.73
N SER A 71 2.97 -1.00 -8.52
CA SER A 71 3.91 -1.05 -9.63
C SER A 71 3.62 0.04 -10.67
N PHE A 72 2.36 0.25 -11.01
CA PHE A 72 1.96 1.36 -11.88
C PHE A 72 2.42 2.71 -11.32
N LEU A 73 2.10 2.99 -10.06
CA LEU A 73 2.44 4.25 -9.40
C LEU A 73 3.96 4.45 -9.27
N SER A 74 4.71 3.38 -9.10
CA SER A 74 6.17 3.43 -8.94
C SER A 74 6.88 4.08 -10.12
N ASN A 75 6.28 4.07 -11.31
CA ASN A 75 6.85 4.71 -12.49
C ASN A 75 6.93 6.23 -12.36
N PHE A 76 6.15 6.83 -11.48
CA PHE A 76 6.08 8.27 -11.26
C PHE A 76 6.85 8.74 -10.03
N THR A 77 7.49 7.82 -9.31
CA THR A 77 8.09 8.11 -8.00
C THR A 77 9.56 7.70 -7.89
N LYS A 78 10.21 7.44 -9.02
CA LYS A 78 11.59 6.92 -9.06
C LYS A 78 12.63 7.84 -8.42
N GLU A 79 12.37 9.13 -8.37
CA GLU A 79 13.27 10.15 -7.79
C GLU A 79 13.07 10.35 -6.28
N TYR A 80 12.09 9.66 -5.70
CA TYR A 80 11.71 9.83 -4.29
C TYR A 80 11.88 8.52 -3.53
N LYS A 81 12.16 8.64 -2.23
CA LYS A 81 11.90 7.56 -1.29
C LYS A 81 10.39 7.48 -1.13
N TRP A 82 9.80 6.36 -1.52
CA TRP A 82 8.37 6.27 -1.72
C TRP A 82 7.81 4.96 -1.18
N ALA A 83 6.61 5.04 -0.62
CA ALA A 83 5.82 3.88 -0.24
C ALA A 83 4.37 4.09 -0.63
N HIS A 84 3.77 3.06 -1.19
CA HIS A 84 2.34 2.98 -1.43
C HIS A 84 1.68 2.24 -0.28
N MET A 85 0.60 2.81 0.24
CA MET A 85 -0.21 2.18 1.29
C MET A 85 -1.59 1.89 0.72
N ASP A 86 -1.92 0.62 0.56
CA ASP A 86 -3.24 0.20 0.10
C ASP A 86 -4.17 0.04 1.30
N ILE A 87 -5.10 0.97 1.43
CA ILE A 87 -6.02 1.08 2.55
C ILE A 87 -7.44 0.58 2.25
N ALA A 88 -7.64 -0.07 1.11
CA ALA A 88 -8.97 -0.50 0.68
C ALA A 88 -9.68 -1.40 1.70
N ALA A 89 -8.92 -2.17 2.48
CA ALA A 89 -9.50 -3.05 3.49
C ALA A 89 -9.57 -2.41 4.87
N SER A 90 -8.63 -1.51 5.21
CA SER A 90 -8.50 -0.97 6.57
C SER A 90 -9.23 0.35 6.79
N ALA A 91 -9.45 1.14 5.73
CA ALA A 91 -9.97 2.49 5.85
C ALA A 91 -11.46 2.57 6.19
N TRP A 92 -12.19 1.48 6.10
CA TRP A 92 -13.62 1.50 6.41
C TRP A 92 -14.09 0.18 7.01
N THR A 93 -15.23 0.24 7.70
CA THR A 93 -15.87 -0.92 8.34
C THR A 93 -17.19 -1.21 7.64
N GLY A 94 -17.40 -2.47 7.25
CA GLY A 94 -18.65 -2.93 6.67
C GLY A 94 -19.66 -3.42 7.70
N GLY A 95 -20.84 -3.85 7.22
CA GLY A 95 -21.88 -4.43 8.06
C GLY A 95 -22.74 -3.41 8.77
N ALA A 96 -23.26 -3.79 9.94
CA ALA A 96 -24.22 -2.98 10.69
C ALA A 96 -23.64 -1.64 11.20
N LYS A 97 -22.36 -1.58 11.42
CA LYS A 97 -21.63 -0.37 11.86
C LYS A 97 -20.72 0.17 10.78
N LYS A 98 -21.18 0.18 9.55
CA LYS A 98 -20.39 0.64 8.41
C LYS A 98 -20.03 2.12 8.52
N GLY A 99 -18.83 2.45 8.06
CA GLY A 99 -18.31 3.82 8.09
C GLY A 99 -16.80 3.84 7.93
N GLY A 100 -16.23 5.03 7.92
CA GLY A 100 -14.78 5.20 7.94
C GLY A 100 -14.18 4.73 9.26
N SER A 101 -13.05 4.05 9.19
CA SER A 101 -12.33 3.58 10.38
C SER A 101 -11.39 4.63 10.96
N GLY A 102 -11.03 5.64 10.18
CA GLY A 102 -9.98 6.60 10.51
C GLY A 102 -8.57 6.11 10.21
N ARG A 103 -8.41 4.86 9.78
CA ARG A 103 -7.11 4.31 9.40
C ARG A 103 -6.71 4.79 8.00
N PRO A 104 -5.45 5.11 7.74
CA PRO A 104 -4.27 4.86 8.59
C PRO A 104 -3.79 6.12 9.35
N VAL A 105 -4.69 6.98 9.84
CA VAL A 105 -4.30 8.20 10.57
C VAL A 105 -3.43 7.88 11.81
N PRO A 106 -3.76 6.88 12.66
CA PRO A 106 -2.91 6.57 13.81
C PRO A 106 -1.49 6.18 13.41
N LEU A 107 -1.34 5.36 12.36
CA LEU A 107 -0.02 4.96 11.85
C LEU A 107 0.76 6.17 11.35
N LEU A 108 0.13 7.01 10.52
CA LEU A 108 0.79 8.19 9.94
C LEU A 108 1.16 9.22 11.01
N ALA A 109 0.30 9.44 11.99
CA ALA A 109 0.60 10.32 13.13
C ALA A 109 1.81 9.81 13.91
N GLU A 110 1.86 8.52 14.21
CA GLU A 110 3.00 7.91 14.90
C GLU A 110 4.30 8.08 14.11
N LEU A 111 4.24 7.84 12.80
CA LEU A 111 5.38 7.98 11.91
C LEU A 111 5.94 9.42 11.92
N ILE A 112 5.08 10.42 11.87
CA ILE A 112 5.44 11.83 11.85
C ILE A 112 5.95 12.28 13.22
N LEU A 113 5.24 11.95 14.30
CA LEU A 113 5.58 12.37 15.65
C LEU A 113 6.91 11.79 16.15
N LYS A 114 7.30 10.62 15.66
CA LYS A 114 8.60 10.03 15.98
C LYS A 114 9.74 10.58 15.12
N GLY A 115 9.46 11.54 14.23
CA GLY A 115 10.48 12.14 13.37
C GLY A 115 11.06 11.20 12.34
N ASN A 116 10.29 10.22 11.89
CA ASN A 116 10.74 9.19 10.96
C ASN A 116 10.52 9.53 9.48
N LEU A 117 10.16 10.76 9.19
CA LEU A 117 10.03 11.24 7.81
C LEU A 117 11.10 12.26 7.45
#